data_3305920ec3f816e8c406a84712832834
#
_entry.id   3305920ec3f816e8c406a84712832834
#
_cell.length_a   1.000
_cell.length_b   1.000
_cell.length_c   1.000
_cell.angle_alpha   90.00
_cell.angle_beta   90.00
_cell.angle_gamma   90.00
#
_symmetry.space_group_name_H-M   'P 1'
#
loop_
_entity.id
_entity.type
_entity.pdbx_description
1 polymer ?
#
loop_
_entity_poly.entity_id
_entity_poly.type
_entity_poly.pdbx_seq_one_letter_code
_entity_poly.pdbx_strand_id
1 'polypeptide(L)'
;MGIRNLTEWNDPIFRKTSRTVEKFDERLWNLLDDMRDTLEKVNGYGCAAVHIGVLRRIVVVNDDNGVIELINPTITDASEETQEVQEGSIAPGAPRGYVIRPKSVTVSALDRNGNPTTVSGADFLAATFCHEIDHLDGILFTDKVRKKNI
;
A
#
# COMPACT_ATOMS: atom_id res chain seq x y z
N MET A 1 -17.54 -11.67 1.49
CA MET A 1 -17.44 -11.52 0.80
C MET A 1 -17.26 -10.37 0.43
N GLY A 2 -16.39 -10.05 0.40
CA GLY A 2 -15.79 -9.14 0.50
C GLY A 2 -15.42 -8.02 -0.40
N ILE A 3 -16.01 -7.81 -1.48
CA ILE A 3 -15.71 -6.64 -2.30
C ILE A 3 -16.29 -5.39 -1.62
N ARG A 4 -15.42 -4.40 -1.34
CA ARG A 4 -15.79 -3.13 -0.73
C ARG A 4 -15.75 -2.00 -1.74
N ASN A 5 -16.51 -0.94 -1.48
CA ASN A 5 -16.43 0.28 -2.27
C ASN A 5 -15.10 0.99 -2.02
N LEU A 6 -14.51 1.48 -3.11
CA LEU A 6 -13.26 2.22 -3.02
C LEU A 6 -13.50 3.67 -2.63
N THR A 7 -12.63 4.19 -1.79
CA THR A 7 -12.62 5.60 -1.41
C THR A 7 -12.18 6.45 -2.60
N GLU A 8 -12.91 7.54 -2.87
CA GLU A 8 -12.54 8.46 -3.94
C GLU A 8 -11.22 9.15 -3.63
N TRP A 9 -10.43 9.42 -4.67
CA TRP A 9 -9.09 10.00 -4.52
C TRP A 9 -9.08 11.31 -3.74
N ASN A 10 -10.08 12.15 -3.91
CA ASN A 10 -10.15 13.45 -3.25
C ASN A 10 -10.72 13.41 -1.84
N ASP A 11 -11.04 12.24 -1.29
CA ASP A 11 -11.57 12.12 0.06
C ASP A 11 -10.50 12.53 1.07
N PRO A 12 -10.83 13.40 2.03
CA PRO A 12 -9.86 13.83 3.06
C PRO A 12 -9.29 12.71 3.91
N ILE A 13 -9.91 11.53 3.94
CA ILE A 13 -9.42 10.39 4.72
C ILE A 13 -7.99 10.00 4.31
N PHE A 14 -7.61 10.21 3.04
CA PHE A 14 -6.28 9.88 2.56
C PHE A 14 -5.17 10.70 3.22
N ARG A 15 -5.51 11.81 3.87
CA ARG A 15 -4.53 12.64 4.59
C ARG A 15 -4.43 12.29 6.07
N LYS A 16 -5.18 11.30 6.52
CA LYS A 16 -5.16 10.87 7.91
C LYS A 16 -4.15 9.77 8.12
N THR A 17 -3.62 9.69 9.34
CA THR A 17 -2.70 8.63 9.74
C THR A 17 -3.51 7.41 10.16
N SER A 18 -3.13 6.26 9.64
CA SER A 18 -3.76 4.99 9.99
C SER A 18 -3.24 4.50 11.34
N ARG A 19 -4.10 3.79 12.08
CA ARG A 19 -3.79 3.33 13.43
C ARG A 19 -3.10 1.97 13.41
N THR A 20 -2.19 1.77 14.36
CA THR A 20 -1.53 0.50 14.59
C THR A 20 -2.55 -0.59 14.90
N VAL A 21 -2.38 -1.75 14.31
CA VAL A 21 -3.21 -2.92 14.58
C VAL A 21 -2.69 -3.59 15.85
N GLU A 22 -3.60 -3.84 16.81
CA GLU A 22 -3.24 -4.44 18.09
C GLU A 22 -3.85 -5.83 18.28
N LYS A 23 -4.92 -6.14 17.56
CA LYS A 23 -5.64 -7.41 17.69
C LYS A 23 -5.60 -8.19 16.39
N PHE A 24 -5.22 -9.46 16.47
CA PHE A 24 -5.06 -10.35 15.33
C PHE A 24 -6.12 -11.43 15.43
N ASP A 25 -7.33 -11.07 15.04
CA ASP A 25 -8.54 -11.85 15.23
C ASP A 25 -9.36 -11.93 13.94
N GLU A 26 -10.56 -12.49 14.03
CA GLU A 26 -11.44 -12.68 12.90
C GLU A 26 -11.81 -11.36 12.21
N ARG A 27 -11.94 -10.25 12.95
CA ARG A 27 -12.22 -8.95 12.34
C ARG A 27 -11.09 -8.51 11.42
N LEU A 28 -9.86 -8.71 11.85
CA LEU A 28 -8.68 -8.41 11.03
C LEU A 28 -8.66 -9.33 9.80
N TRP A 29 -8.89 -10.61 9.99
CA TRP A 29 -8.85 -11.58 8.88
C TRP A 29 -9.93 -11.28 7.85
N ASN A 30 -11.13 -10.93 8.27
CA ASN A 30 -12.20 -10.54 7.37
C ASN A 30 -11.84 -9.28 6.59
N LEU A 31 -11.21 -8.32 7.24
CA LEU A 31 -10.75 -7.09 6.58
C LEU A 31 -9.68 -7.40 5.54
N LEU A 32 -8.72 -8.26 5.86
CA LEU A 32 -7.69 -8.69 4.91
C LEU A 32 -8.30 -9.38 3.71
N ASP A 33 -9.27 -10.27 3.94
CA ASP A 33 -9.95 -10.99 2.86
C ASP A 33 -10.74 -10.02 1.97
N ASP A 34 -11.40 -9.02 2.56
CA ASP A 34 -12.10 -7.99 1.82
C ASP A 34 -11.14 -7.14 0.97
N MET A 35 -9.97 -6.81 1.52
CA MET A 35 -8.95 -6.06 0.77
C MET A 35 -8.43 -6.88 -0.40
N ARG A 36 -8.19 -8.18 -0.20
CA ARG A 36 -7.77 -9.09 -1.28
C ARG A 36 -8.80 -9.14 -2.38
N ASP A 37 -10.07 -9.33 -2.02
CA ASP A 37 -11.15 -9.45 -2.99
C ASP A 37 -11.35 -8.16 -3.78
N THR A 38 -11.26 -7.03 -3.11
CA THR A 38 -11.39 -5.71 -3.74
C THR A 38 -10.23 -5.45 -4.70
N LEU A 39 -9.01 -5.76 -4.27
CA LEU A 39 -7.81 -5.59 -5.08
C LEU A 39 -7.87 -6.46 -6.35
N GLU A 40 -8.30 -7.70 -6.20
CA GLU A 40 -8.45 -8.61 -7.34
C GLU A 40 -9.47 -8.10 -8.33
N LYS A 41 -10.62 -7.61 -7.85
CA LYS A 41 -11.67 -7.10 -8.71
C LYS A 41 -11.20 -5.94 -9.59
N VAL A 42 -10.40 -5.04 -9.03
CA VAL A 42 -9.91 -3.88 -9.79
C VAL A 42 -8.60 -4.16 -10.50
N ASN A 43 -8.09 -5.38 -10.38
CA ASN A 43 -6.85 -5.82 -11.00
C ASN A 43 -5.68 -4.90 -10.65
N GLY A 44 -5.61 -4.51 -9.38
CA GLY A 44 -4.60 -3.60 -8.87
C GLY A 44 -3.36 -4.31 -8.35
N TYR A 45 -2.32 -3.53 -8.08
CA TYR A 45 -1.06 -4.05 -7.56
C TYR A 45 -0.96 -3.93 -6.05
N GLY A 46 -1.61 -2.94 -5.46
CA GLY A 46 -1.55 -2.74 -4.02
C GLY A 46 -2.79 -2.02 -3.49
N CYS A 47 -3.07 -2.26 -2.21
CA CYS A 47 -4.19 -1.68 -1.50
C CYS A 47 -3.81 -1.46 -0.04
N ALA A 48 -3.98 -0.24 0.43
CA ALA A 48 -3.93 0.05 1.86
C ALA A 48 -5.38 0.08 2.39
N ALA A 49 -5.56 -0.17 3.69
CA ALA A 49 -6.91 -0.22 4.24
C ALA A 49 -7.70 1.07 4.04
N VAL A 50 -7.01 2.22 3.95
CA VAL A 50 -7.66 3.50 3.69
C VAL A 50 -8.39 3.52 2.34
N HIS A 51 -7.98 2.70 1.38
CA HIS A 51 -8.68 2.61 0.09
C HIS A 51 -10.10 2.08 0.22
N ILE A 52 -10.42 1.39 1.32
CA ILE A 52 -11.77 0.94 1.61
C ILE A 52 -12.34 1.64 2.85
N GLY A 53 -11.79 2.81 3.20
CA GLY A 53 -12.31 3.68 4.25
C GLY A 53 -11.93 3.29 5.66
N VAL A 54 -10.91 2.45 5.84
CA VAL A 54 -10.49 1.96 7.15
C VAL A 54 -9.10 2.51 7.49
N LEU A 55 -8.97 3.17 8.63
CA LEU A 55 -7.71 3.78 9.07
C LEU A 55 -6.95 2.80 9.99
N ARG A 56 -6.44 1.73 9.38
CA ARG A 56 -5.61 0.72 10.04
C ARG A 56 -4.35 0.50 9.22
N ARG A 57 -3.25 0.21 9.89
CA ARG A 57 -1.94 0.05 9.23
C ARG A 57 -1.83 -1.33 8.58
N ILE A 58 -2.56 -1.51 7.50
CA ILE A 58 -2.63 -2.76 6.75
C ILE A 58 -2.43 -2.46 5.28
N VAL A 59 -1.55 -3.25 4.65
CA VAL A 59 -1.27 -3.18 3.22
C VAL A 59 -1.35 -4.58 2.64
N VAL A 60 -1.97 -4.70 1.48
CA VAL A 60 -2.02 -5.93 0.69
C VAL A 60 -1.42 -5.62 -0.67
N VAL A 61 -0.47 -6.43 -1.09
CA VAL A 61 0.23 -6.24 -2.37
C VAL A 61 0.12 -7.51 -3.20
N ASN A 62 -0.21 -7.35 -4.45
CA ASN A 62 -0.29 -8.44 -5.40
C ASN A 62 1.04 -8.52 -6.15
N ASP A 63 1.77 -9.60 -5.91
CA ASP A 63 3.03 -9.91 -6.58
C ASP A 63 2.77 -11.06 -7.53
N ASP A 64 3.66 -11.27 -8.50
CA ASP A 64 3.55 -12.37 -9.46
C ASP A 64 3.50 -13.74 -8.77
N ASN A 65 4.05 -13.85 -7.57
CA ASN A 65 4.08 -15.09 -6.79
C ASN A 65 2.93 -15.22 -5.81
N GLY A 66 2.00 -14.26 -5.78
CA GLY A 66 0.84 -14.31 -4.89
C GLY A 66 0.60 -13.00 -4.17
N VAL A 67 -0.23 -13.06 -3.14
CA VAL A 67 -0.63 -11.88 -2.38
C VAL A 67 0.18 -11.81 -1.09
N ILE A 68 0.72 -10.63 -0.81
CA ILE A 68 1.51 -10.34 0.38
C ILE A 68 0.66 -9.48 1.30
N GLU A 69 0.47 -9.93 2.54
CA GLU A 69 -0.23 -9.17 3.59
C GLU A 69 0.80 -8.60 4.55
N LEU A 70 0.73 -7.30 4.80
CA LEU A 70 1.67 -6.61 5.67
C LEU A 70 0.88 -5.81 6.70
N ILE A 71 1.04 -6.15 7.97
CA ILE A 71 0.36 -5.48 9.08
C ILE A 71 1.40 -4.74 9.90
N ASN A 72 1.14 -3.47 10.17
CA ASN A 72 2.08 -2.55 10.83
C ASN A 72 3.44 -2.53 10.12
N PRO A 73 3.46 -2.34 8.78
CA PRO A 73 4.71 -2.42 8.04
C PRO A 73 5.63 -1.23 8.29
N THR A 74 6.93 -1.49 8.26
CA THR A 74 7.98 -0.48 8.32
C THR A 74 9.03 -0.81 7.28
N ILE A 75 9.49 0.19 6.53
CA ILE A 75 10.63 0.01 5.63
C ILE A 75 11.88 0.08 6.50
N THR A 76 12.61 -1.04 6.57
CA THR A 76 13.80 -1.14 7.42
C THR A 76 15.09 -0.94 6.65
N ASP A 77 15.04 -1.09 5.32
CA ASP A 77 16.20 -0.88 4.46
C ASP A 77 15.71 -0.42 3.10
N ALA A 78 16.43 0.54 2.52
CA ALA A 78 16.15 1.06 1.19
C ALA A 78 17.46 1.29 0.47
N SER A 79 17.52 0.92 -0.80
CA SER A 79 18.73 1.10 -1.60
C SER A 79 19.05 2.58 -1.81
N GLU A 80 20.34 2.89 -1.96
CA GLU A 80 20.77 4.22 -2.38
C GLU A 80 20.40 4.46 -3.84
N GLU A 81 20.46 3.41 -4.64
CA GLU A 81 20.02 3.47 -6.03
C GLU A 81 18.52 3.73 -6.08
N THR A 82 18.10 4.61 -7.00
CA THR A 82 16.71 4.97 -7.18
C THR A 82 16.22 4.59 -8.56
N GLN A 83 14.91 4.68 -8.74
CA GLN A 83 14.23 4.44 -10.00
C GLN A 83 13.16 5.48 -10.21
N GLU A 84 12.80 5.73 -11.45
CA GLU A 84 11.64 6.56 -11.78
C GLU A 84 10.50 5.63 -12.18
N VAL A 85 9.35 5.78 -11.53
CA VAL A 85 8.18 4.92 -11.75
C VAL A 85 6.97 5.79 -12.02
N GLN A 86 6.19 5.43 -13.04
CA GLN A 86 4.88 6.03 -13.23
C GLN A 86 3.90 5.37 -12.28
N GLU A 87 3.33 6.16 -11.39
CA GLU A 87 2.39 5.67 -10.37
C GLU A 87 0.99 6.18 -10.63
N GLY A 88 0.04 5.39 -10.21
CA GLY A 88 -1.38 5.71 -10.15
C GLY A 88 -1.93 5.10 -8.87
N SER A 89 -3.23 4.98 -8.79
CA SER A 89 -3.90 4.42 -7.62
C SER A 89 -5.17 3.70 -8.04
N ILE A 90 -5.60 2.75 -7.21
CA ILE A 90 -6.91 2.11 -7.40
C ILE A 90 -8.05 3.05 -6.98
N ALA A 91 -7.77 4.13 -6.26
CA ALA A 91 -8.79 5.10 -5.86
C ALA A 91 -9.40 5.77 -7.09
N PRO A 92 -10.72 5.77 -7.24
CA PRO A 92 -11.34 6.45 -8.38
C PRO A 92 -10.99 7.94 -8.40
N GLY A 93 -10.68 8.44 -9.59
CA GLY A 93 -10.31 9.84 -9.79
C GLY A 93 -8.83 10.15 -9.57
N ALA A 94 -8.01 9.16 -9.24
CA ALA A 94 -6.58 9.38 -9.04
C ALA A 94 -5.89 9.77 -10.35
N PRO A 95 -4.96 10.73 -10.30
CA PRO A 95 -4.13 11.05 -11.45
C PRO A 95 -3.03 10.02 -11.63
N ARG A 96 -2.16 10.24 -12.61
CA ARG A 96 -0.92 9.50 -12.79
C ARG A 96 0.24 10.48 -12.78
N GLY A 97 1.41 9.99 -12.37
CA GLY A 97 2.60 10.82 -12.35
C GLY A 97 3.85 10.00 -12.12
N TYR A 98 5.00 10.60 -12.42
CA TYR A 98 6.28 9.94 -12.24
C TYR A 98 6.86 10.31 -10.88
N VAL A 99 7.32 9.29 -10.16
CA VAL A 99 7.84 9.42 -8.80
C VAL A 99 9.21 8.74 -8.73
N ILE A 100 10.11 9.31 -7.96
CA ILE A 100 11.40 8.68 -7.68
C ILE A 100 11.24 7.83 -6.42
N ARG A 101 11.62 6.57 -6.52
CA ARG A 101 11.54 5.58 -5.43
C ARG A 101 12.88 4.86 -5.29
N PRO A 102 13.15 4.28 -4.10
CA PRO A 102 14.29 3.36 -4.00
C PRO A 102 14.15 2.20 -4.99
N LYS A 103 15.26 1.75 -5.52
CA LYS A 103 15.30 0.61 -6.45
C LYS A 103 14.91 -0.69 -5.78
N SER A 104 15.28 -0.84 -4.50
CA SER A 104 14.90 -2.00 -3.69
C SER A 104 14.65 -1.58 -2.25
N VAL A 105 13.78 -2.33 -1.58
CA VAL A 105 13.45 -2.09 -0.16
C VAL A 105 13.26 -3.41 0.55
N THR A 106 13.45 -3.37 1.88
CA THR A 106 13.08 -4.45 2.79
C THR A 106 12.04 -3.90 3.74
N VAL A 107 10.96 -4.67 3.94
CA VAL A 107 9.85 -4.30 4.80
C VAL A 107 9.75 -5.31 5.93
N SER A 108 9.70 -4.81 7.16
CA SER A 108 9.40 -5.60 8.35
C SER A 108 7.95 -5.35 8.72
N ALA A 109 7.22 -6.41 9.01
CA ALA A 109 5.80 -6.31 9.31
C ALA A 109 5.36 -7.49 10.19
N LEU A 110 4.06 -7.57 10.43
CA LEU A 110 3.43 -8.72 11.06
C LEU A 110 2.50 -9.37 10.05
N ASP A 111 2.34 -10.70 10.17
CA ASP A 111 1.36 -11.42 9.37
C ASP A 111 -0.02 -11.39 10.04
N ARG A 112 -1.00 -12.06 9.45
CA ARG A 112 -2.37 -12.04 9.97
C ARG A 112 -2.54 -12.69 11.35
N ASN A 113 -1.54 -13.43 11.77
CA ASN A 113 -1.52 -14.08 13.10
C ASN A 113 -0.67 -13.29 14.11
N GLY A 114 -0.13 -12.16 13.71
CA GLY A 114 0.71 -11.34 14.58
C GLY A 114 2.17 -11.79 14.65
N ASN A 115 2.59 -12.70 13.78
CA ASN A 115 3.97 -13.17 13.76
C ASN A 115 4.84 -12.27 12.90
N PRO A 116 6.09 -12.00 13.31
CA PRO A 116 7.00 -11.18 12.50
C PRO A 116 7.25 -11.79 11.13
N THR A 117 7.27 -10.93 10.12
CA THR A 117 7.59 -11.32 8.75
C THR A 117 8.46 -10.23 8.12
N THR A 118 9.30 -10.63 7.19
CA THR A 118 10.17 -9.70 6.45
C THR A 118 10.08 -10.04 4.98
N VAL A 119 9.87 -9.02 4.16
CA VAL A 119 9.83 -9.19 2.71
C VAL A 119 10.74 -8.17 2.06
N SER A 120 11.33 -8.53 0.94
CA SER A 120 12.15 -7.62 0.15
C SER A 120 11.62 -7.60 -1.27
N GLY A 121 11.75 -6.46 -1.91
CA GLY A 121 11.32 -6.28 -3.29
C GLY A 121 12.21 -5.30 -4.01
N ALA A 122 12.19 -5.41 -5.33
CA ALA A 122 12.94 -4.53 -6.22
C ALA A 122 12.02 -4.04 -7.33
N ASP A 123 12.46 -3.00 -8.01
CA ASP A 123 11.78 -2.46 -9.18
C ASP A 123 10.34 -2.03 -8.84
N PHE A 124 9.37 -2.45 -9.61
CA PHE A 124 7.98 -2.05 -9.42
C PHE A 124 7.42 -2.50 -8.06
N LEU A 125 7.82 -3.68 -7.58
CA LEU A 125 7.39 -4.18 -6.28
C LEU A 125 7.88 -3.28 -5.15
N ALA A 126 9.13 -2.82 -5.20
CA ALA A 126 9.65 -1.87 -4.22
C ALA A 126 8.85 -0.57 -4.21
N ALA A 127 8.54 -0.06 -5.41
CA ALA A 127 7.73 1.16 -5.53
C ALA A 127 6.34 0.95 -4.96
N THR A 128 5.73 -0.21 -5.18
CA THR A 128 4.41 -0.53 -4.65
C THR A 128 4.42 -0.57 -3.13
N PHE A 129 5.41 -1.19 -2.51
CA PHE A 129 5.54 -1.18 -1.06
C PHE A 129 5.61 0.25 -0.52
N CYS A 130 6.46 1.08 -1.12
CA CYS A 130 6.61 2.47 -0.68
C CYS A 130 5.31 3.25 -0.82
N HIS A 131 4.64 3.11 -1.96
CA HIS A 131 3.39 3.81 -2.25
C HIS A 131 2.32 3.46 -1.21
N GLU A 132 2.12 2.17 -0.95
CA GLU A 132 1.05 1.74 -0.03
C GLU A 132 1.38 2.06 1.43
N ILE A 133 2.64 1.93 1.82
CA ILE A 133 3.06 2.27 3.18
C ILE A 133 2.93 3.79 3.42
N ASP A 134 3.25 4.61 2.41
CA ASP A 134 3.04 6.06 2.50
C ASP A 134 1.59 6.40 2.84
N HIS A 135 0.62 5.68 2.25
CA HIS A 135 -0.80 5.93 2.55
C HIS A 135 -1.11 5.79 4.04
N LEU A 136 -0.40 4.93 4.75
CA LEU A 136 -0.63 4.74 6.19
C LEU A 136 -0.27 5.98 7.00
N ASP A 137 0.55 6.85 6.44
CA ASP A 137 1.00 8.09 7.07
C ASP A 137 0.36 9.33 6.43
N GLY A 138 -0.66 9.14 5.60
CA GLY A 138 -1.35 10.25 4.94
C GLY A 138 -0.55 10.88 3.82
N ILE A 139 0.42 10.17 3.28
CA ILE A 139 1.27 10.65 2.18
C ILE A 139 0.77 10.06 0.87
N LEU A 140 0.52 10.93 -0.10
CA LEU A 140 0.09 10.52 -1.43
C LEU A 140 1.26 10.58 -2.40
N PHE A 141 1.25 9.72 -3.42
CA PHE A 141 2.32 9.76 -4.41
C PHE A 141 2.39 11.11 -5.13
N THR A 142 1.26 11.82 -5.24
CA THR A 142 1.24 13.15 -5.85
C THR A 142 2.07 14.18 -5.09
N ASP A 143 2.36 13.94 -3.82
CA ASP A 143 3.26 14.79 -3.05
C ASP A 143 4.70 14.66 -3.51
N LYS A 144 5.00 13.58 -4.22
CA LYS A 144 6.35 13.21 -4.67
C LYS A 144 6.49 13.25 -6.19
N VAL A 145 5.43 13.62 -6.90
CA VAL A 145 5.46 13.64 -8.35
C VAL A 145 6.50 14.65 -8.84
N ARG A 146 7.33 14.17 -9.77
CA ARG A 146 8.35 14.98 -10.37
C ARG A 146 7.74 15.88 -11.41
N LYS A 147 7.94 17.20 -11.26
CA LYS A 147 7.52 18.13 -12.29
C LYS A 147 8.50 18.02 -13.45
N LYS A 148 7.98 17.70 -14.63
CA LYS A 148 8.81 17.75 -15.83
C LYS A 148 8.99 19.20 -16.22
N ASN A 149 10.25 19.59 -16.39
CA ASN A 149 10.53 20.88 -17.00
C ASN A 149 10.16 20.79 -18.47
N ILE A 150 9.38 21.72 -18.89
CA ILE A 150 8.96 21.83 -20.29
C ILE A 150 9.93 22.73 -21.01
#